data_97261da622574d3f91c1af5f4c9ffe62
#
_entry.id   97261da622574d3f91c1af5f4c9ffe62
#
_cell.length_a   1.000
_cell.length_b   1.000
_cell.length_c   1.000
_cell.angle_alpha   90.00
_cell.angle_beta   90.00
_cell.angle_gamma   90.00
#
_symmetry.space_group_name_H-M   'P 1'
#
loop_
_entity.id
_entity.type
_entity.pdbx_description
1 polymer ?
#
loop_
_entity_poly.entity_id
_entity_poly.type
_entity_poly.pdbx_seq_one_letter_code
_entity_poly.pdbx_strand_id
1 'polypeptide(L)'
;MWQQWLKLYEPRFTSYEYNVRVGQGILAPAYLSQAEKDLWKKLTQKRIDVVAERPGQTWIIEIMERPGLAAVGQLVGYQHLYAKYVKTPEKFVAALICARLGYDMRLIFDKQNVVIFQFKVGKGPVLPSAFLPVNAGIPFNTYPESQIP
;
A
#
# COMPACT_ATOMS: atom_id res chain seq x y z
N MET A 1 -12.44 0.45 -6.35
CA MET A 1 -11.64 -0.20 -5.30
C MET A 1 -11.28 0.77 -4.18
N TRP A 2 -10.51 1.83 -4.45
CA TRP A 2 -10.07 2.75 -3.40
C TRP A 2 -11.22 3.41 -2.63
N GLN A 3 -12.24 3.94 -3.32
CA GLN A 3 -13.42 4.53 -2.68
C GLN A 3 -14.21 3.53 -1.81
N GLN A 4 -14.25 2.28 -2.21
CA GLN A 4 -14.88 1.21 -1.42
C GLN A 4 -14.05 0.91 -0.17
N TRP A 5 -12.72 0.89 -0.31
CA TRP A 5 -11.80 0.69 0.80
C TRP A 5 -11.92 1.82 1.83
N LEU A 6 -11.92 3.08 1.37
CA LEU A 6 -12.10 4.25 2.23
C LEU A 6 -13.38 4.14 3.08
N LYS A 7 -14.52 3.86 2.46
CA LYS A 7 -15.80 3.73 3.17
C LYS A 7 -15.76 2.71 4.32
N LEU A 8 -14.95 1.67 4.18
CA LEU A 8 -14.89 0.57 5.16
C LEU A 8 -13.80 0.77 6.21
N TYR A 9 -12.69 1.39 5.86
CA TYR A 9 -11.47 1.38 6.66
C TYR A 9 -10.94 2.76 7.06
N GLU A 10 -11.39 3.86 6.41
CA GLU A 10 -10.94 5.21 6.73
C GLU A 10 -10.95 5.56 8.22
N PRO A 11 -12.01 5.24 9.00
CA PRO A 11 -12.06 5.59 10.41
C PRO A 11 -10.97 4.93 11.28
N ARG A 12 -10.21 3.99 10.73
CA ARG A 12 -9.15 3.26 11.44
C ARG A 12 -7.78 3.89 11.32
N PHE A 13 -7.64 4.92 10.47
CA PHE A 13 -6.39 5.61 10.23
C PHE A 13 -6.46 7.04 10.75
N THR A 14 -5.35 7.53 11.29
CA THR A 14 -5.22 8.91 11.77
C THR A 14 -4.96 9.88 10.62
N SER A 15 -4.30 9.41 9.56
CA SER A 15 -4.05 10.17 8.34
C SER A 15 -3.72 9.25 7.18
N TYR A 16 -3.82 9.79 5.95
CA TYR A 16 -3.30 9.15 4.74
C TYR A 16 -2.85 10.20 3.72
N GLU A 17 -1.82 9.85 3.00
CA GLU A 17 -1.22 10.64 1.92
C GLU A 17 -1.21 9.83 0.62
N TYR A 18 -1.44 10.51 -0.50
CA TYR A 18 -1.48 9.90 -1.83
C TYR A 18 -0.23 10.22 -2.64
N ASN A 19 0.16 9.32 -3.52
CA ASN A 19 1.27 9.51 -4.46
C ASN A 19 2.58 9.95 -3.76
N VAL A 20 2.88 9.33 -2.64
CA VAL A 20 4.04 9.69 -1.81
C VAL A 20 5.33 9.33 -2.54
N ARG A 21 6.13 10.35 -2.83
CA ARG A 21 7.41 10.18 -3.53
C ARG A 21 8.48 9.69 -2.57
N VAL A 22 9.23 8.67 -3.00
CA VAL A 22 10.30 8.06 -2.21
C VAL A 22 11.55 7.81 -3.05
N GLY A 23 12.70 7.83 -2.37
CA GLY A 23 13.99 7.61 -2.98
C GLY A 23 14.58 8.86 -3.63
N GLN A 24 15.76 8.72 -4.23
CA GLN A 24 16.46 9.81 -4.88
C GLN A 24 16.09 9.99 -6.37
N GLY A 25 15.38 9.04 -6.95
CA GLY A 25 15.17 9.03 -8.37
C GLY A 25 16.42 8.59 -9.14
N ILE A 26 16.44 8.90 -10.43
CA ILE A 26 17.59 8.67 -11.30
C ILE A 26 18.52 9.90 -11.23
N LEU A 27 19.83 9.64 -11.20
CA LEU A 27 20.82 10.72 -11.20
C LEU A 27 20.62 11.66 -12.40
N ALA A 28 20.48 12.94 -12.09
CA ALA A 28 20.28 13.94 -13.14
C ALA A 28 21.58 14.17 -13.92
N PRO A 29 21.50 14.39 -15.25
CA PRO A 29 22.63 14.80 -16.05
C PRO A 29 23.33 16.05 -15.48
N ALA A 30 24.67 16.06 -15.58
CA ALA A 30 25.47 17.14 -14.96
C ALA A 30 25.20 18.54 -15.55
N TYR A 31 24.80 18.58 -16.83
CA TYR A 31 24.56 19.84 -17.58
C TYR A 31 23.26 20.54 -17.21
N LEU A 32 22.37 19.90 -16.45
CA LEU A 32 21.10 20.51 -16.04
C LEU A 32 21.33 21.56 -14.94
N SER A 33 20.54 22.62 -14.98
CA SER A 33 20.44 23.59 -13.91
C SER A 33 19.88 22.96 -12.62
N GLN A 34 20.00 23.62 -11.48
CA GLN A 34 19.48 23.09 -10.22
C GLN A 34 17.96 22.87 -10.28
N ALA A 35 17.21 23.81 -10.85
CA ALA A 35 15.76 23.69 -11.00
C ALA A 35 15.36 22.48 -11.87
N GLU A 36 16.09 22.24 -12.96
CA GLU A 36 15.87 21.06 -13.83
C GLU A 36 16.24 19.75 -13.11
N LYS A 37 17.32 19.74 -12.31
CA LYS A 37 17.70 18.58 -11.48
C LYS A 37 16.63 18.26 -10.43
N ASP A 38 16.05 19.26 -9.80
CA ASP A 38 14.97 19.08 -8.81
C ASP A 38 13.71 18.54 -9.48
N LEU A 39 13.38 19.01 -10.68
CA LEU A 39 12.28 18.48 -11.47
C LEU A 39 12.55 17.04 -11.92
N TRP A 40 13.76 16.76 -12.41
CA TRP A 40 14.21 15.43 -12.82
C TRP A 40 14.09 14.44 -11.67
N LYS A 41 14.56 14.81 -10.48
CA LYS A 41 14.39 14.00 -9.28
C LYS A 41 12.92 13.70 -9.02
N LYS A 42 12.04 14.72 -9.00
CA LYS A 42 10.60 14.53 -8.79
C LYS A 42 9.96 13.60 -9.83
N LEU A 43 10.37 13.68 -11.09
CA LEU A 43 9.82 12.85 -12.17
C LEU A 43 10.28 11.40 -12.10
N THR A 44 11.49 11.15 -11.58
CA THR A 44 12.12 9.82 -11.58
C THR A 44 12.02 9.10 -10.23
N GLN A 45 11.60 9.77 -9.16
CA GLN A 45 11.34 9.14 -7.88
C GLN A 45 10.23 8.08 -8.00
N LYS A 46 10.34 7.04 -7.21
CA LYS A 46 9.26 6.08 -7.03
C LYS A 46 8.08 6.74 -6.31
N ARG A 47 6.88 6.21 -6.52
CA ARG A 47 5.67 6.71 -5.86
C ARG A 47 4.93 5.54 -5.23
N ILE A 48 4.61 5.72 -3.97
CA ILE A 48 3.69 4.85 -3.24
C ILE A 48 2.28 5.38 -3.49
N ASP A 49 1.34 4.53 -3.83
CA ASP A 49 -0.03 4.96 -4.11
C ASP A 49 -0.65 5.61 -2.89
N VAL A 50 -0.56 4.97 -1.72
CA VAL A 50 -1.04 5.52 -0.45
C VAL A 50 -0.11 5.15 0.69
N VAL A 51 0.18 6.13 1.54
CA VAL A 51 0.75 5.92 2.87
C VAL A 51 -0.32 6.28 3.88
N ALA A 52 -0.65 5.37 4.79
CA ALA A 52 -1.65 5.59 5.83
C ALA A 52 -1.04 5.35 7.21
N GLU A 53 -1.42 6.19 8.17
CA GLU A 53 -0.88 6.15 9.53
C GLU A 53 -1.95 5.72 10.54
N ARG A 54 -1.51 4.94 11.49
CA ARG A 54 -2.25 4.66 12.72
C ARG A 54 -1.25 4.48 13.87
N PRO A 55 -1.68 4.56 15.14
CA PRO A 55 -0.74 4.47 16.27
C PRO A 55 0.20 3.27 16.17
N GLY A 56 1.51 3.53 16.16
CA GLY A 56 2.57 2.53 16.06
C GLY A 56 2.76 1.87 14.70
N GLN A 57 2.03 2.28 13.64
CA GLN A 57 2.09 1.61 12.34
C GLN A 57 2.03 2.60 11.17
N THR A 58 2.90 2.40 10.20
CA THR A 58 2.82 3.04 8.87
C THR A 58 2.46 1.99 7.83
N TRP A 59 1.38 2.22 7.11
CA TRP A 59 0.87 1.34 6.07
C TRP A 59 1.33 1.82 4.70
N ILE A 60 1.98 0.95 3.97
CA ILE A 60 2.38 1.16 2.57
C ILE A 60 1.37 0.40 1.72
N ILE A 61 0.55 1.11 0.97
CA ILE A 61 -0.61 0.55 0.26
C ILE A 61 -0.43 0.76 -1.24
N GLU A 62 -0.52 -0.32 -2.00
CA GLU A 62 -0.57 -0.32 -3.46
C GLU A 62 -1.97 -0.68 -3.96
N ILE A 63 -2.38 -0.05 -5.05
CA ILE A 63 -3.73 -0.21 -5.63
C ILE A 63 -3.59 -0.69 -7.06
N MET A 64 -3.88 -1.97 -7.31
CA MET A 64 -3.72 -2.59 -8.62
C MET A 64 -4.93 -3.42 -8.99
N GLU A 65 -5.39 -3.34 -10.24
CA GLU A 65 -6.50 -4.21 -10.67
C GLU A 65 -6.09 -5.69 -10.65
N ARG A 66 -4.90 -5.99 -11.19
CA ARG A 66 -4.34 -7.36 -11.30
C ARG A 66 -2.87 -7.33 -10.89
N PRO A 67 -2.56 -7.49 -9.61
CA PRO A 67 -1.19 -7.49 -9.14
C PRO A 67 -0.42 -8.72 -9.62
N GLY A 68 0.83 -8.50 -10.02
CA GLY A 68 1.80 -9.53 -10.38
C GLY A 68 3.03 -9.47 -9.48
N LEU A 69 4.10 -10.20 -9.86
CA LEU A 69 5.35 -10.25 -9.09
C LEU A 69 5.97 -8.88 -8.84
N ALA A 70 5.82 -7.95 -9.79
CA ALA A 70 6.32 -6.57 -9.62
C ALA A 70 5.72 -5.87 -8.39
N ALA A 71 4.46 -6.15 -8.05
CA ALA A 71 3.81 -5.55 -6.88
C ALA A 71 4.48 -5.98 -5.56
N VAL A 72 4.99 -7.21 -5.49
CA VAL A 72 5.75 -7.68 -4.33
C VAL A 72 7.03 -6.85 -4.16
N GLY A 73 7.79 -6.69 -5.24
CA GLY A 73 9.01 -5.88 -5.25
C GLY A 73 8.73 -4.40 -4.90
N GLN A 74 7.62 -3.85 -5.37
CA GLN A 74 7.20 -2.49 -5.03
C GLN A 74 6.92 -2.37 -3.53
N LEU A 75 6.06 -3.20 -2.97
CA LEU A 75 5.70 -3.14 -1.55
C LEU A 75 6.91 -3.29 -0.62
N VAL A 76 7.80 -4.23 -0.92
CA VAL A 76 9.05 -4.43 -0.13
C VAL A 76 10.01 -3.25 -0.33
N GLY A 77 10.24 -2.85 -1.57
CA GLY A 77 11.14 -1.75 -1.92
C GLY A 77 10.69 -0.41 -1.33
N TYR A 78 9.38 -0.15 -1.34
CA TYR A 78 8.83 1.09 -0.80
C TYR A 78 8.98 1.21 0.70
N GLN A 79 8.85 0.14 1.46
CA GLN A 79 9.14 0.17 2.90
C GLN A 79 10.59 0.59 3.17
N HIS A 80 11.55 0.02 2.43
CA HIS A 80 12.96 0.39 2.56
C HIS A 80 13.22 1.85 2.15
N LEU A 81 12.65 2.29 1.04
CA LEU A 81 12.82 3.67 0.57
C LEU A 81 12.16 4.66 1.52
N TYR A 82 10.97 4.34 2.03
CA TYR A 82 10.27 5.20 2.99
C TYR A 82 11.06 5.31 4.30
N ALA A 83 11.53 4.20 4.84
CA ALA A 83 12.36 4.20 6.05
C ALA A 83 13.64 5.04 5.88
N LYS A 84 14.26 4.96 4.71
CA LYS A 84 15.53 5.67 4.44
C LYS A 84 15.36 7.17 4.19
N TYR A 85 14.30 7.58 3.49
CA TYR A 85 14.19 8.95 2.94
C TYR A 85 13.07 9.78 3.56
N VAL A 86 12.16 9.18 4.32
CA VAL A 86 11.03 9.89 4.96
C VAL A 86 11.10 9.75 6.46
N LYS A 87 10.76 8.60 6.99
CA LYS A 87 10.87 8.29 8.43
C LYS A 87 10.91 6.77 8.65
N THR A 88 11.52 6.35 9.75
CA THR A 88 11.49 4.96 10.19
C THR A 88 10.36 4.79 11.21
N PRO A 89 9.25 4.11 10.86
CA PRO A 89 8.16 3.85 11.80
C PRO A 89 8.50 2.72 12.75
N GLU A 90 7.72 2.57 13.82
CA GLU A 90 7.83 1.42 14.73
C GLU A 90 7.53 0.11 14.01
N LYS A 91 6.52 0.11 13.13
CA LYS A 91 6.13 -1.04 12.33
C LYS A 91 5.62 -0.63 10.95
N PHE A 92 6.11 -1.31 9.92
CA PHE A 92 5.51 -1.27 8.60
C PHE A 92 4.42 -2.33 8.43
N VAL A 93 3.36 -1.96 7.71
CA VAL A 93 2.35 -2.90 7.20
C VAL A 93 2.27 -2.70 5.69
N ALA A 94 2.63 -3.72 4.93
CA ALA A 94 2.40 -3.74 3.49
C ALA A 94 0.95 -4.13 3.20
N ALA A 95 0.27 -3.40 2.33
CA ALA A 95 -1.09 -3.71 1.95
C ALA A 95 -1.32 -3.58 0.44
N LEU A 96 -2.21 -4.40 -0.07
CA LEU A 96 -2.59 -4.44 -1.48
C LEU A 96 -4.11 -4.32 -1.60
N ILE A 97 -4.56 -3.36 -2.39
CA ILE A 97 -5.98 -3.24 -2.79
C ILE A 97 -6.10 -3.67 -4.23
N CYS A 98 -6.83 -4.75 -4.51
CA CYS A 98 -6.92 -5.29 -5.86
C CYS A 98 -8.35 -5.74 -6.23
N ALA A 99 -8.59 -5.93 -7.55
CA ALA A 99 -9.84 -6.49 -8.04
C ALA A 99 -9.74 -7.99 -8.31
N ARG A 100 -8.62 -8.42 -8.86
CA ARG A 100 -8.39 -9.82 -9.27
C ARG A 100 -7.03 -10.26 -8.77
N LEU A 101 -7.02 -11.37 -8.04
CA LEU A 101 -5.80 -11.95 -7.52
C LEU A 101 -5.74 -13.43 -7.88
N GLY A 102 -4.71 -13.83 -8.60
CA GLY A 102 -4.44 -15.24 -8.91
C GLY A 102 -4.00 -16.01 -7.68
N TYR A 103 -4.23 -17.33 -7.68
CA TYR A 103 -3.90 -18.20 -6.56
C TYR A 103 -2.42 -18.15 -6.17
N ASP A 104 -1.52 -18.26 -7.15
CA ASP A 104 -0.07 -18.22 -6.92
C ASP A 104 0.37 -16.89 -6.33
N MET A 105 -0.20 -15.79 -6.82
CA MET A 105 0.10 -14.47 -6.29
C MET A 105 -0.39 -14.29 -4.85
N ARG A 106 -1.53 -14.88 -4.50
CA ARG A 106 -2.02 -14.88 -3.11
C ARG A 106 -1.02 -15.59 -2.20
N LEU A 107 -0.54 -16.77 -2.58
CA LEU A 107 0.47 -17.50 -1.79
C LEU A 107 1.74 -16.67 -1.56
N ILE A 108 2.20 -15.95 -2.60
CA ILE A 108 3.39 -15.12 -2.51
C ILE A 108 3.16 -13.93 -1.57
N PHE A 109 2.05 -13.22 -1.70
CA PHE A 109 1.72 -12.08 -0.83
C PHE A 109 1.53 -12.52 0.63
N ASP A 110 0.88 -13.65 0.86
CA ASP A 110 0.72 -14.21 2.21
C ASP A 110 2.09 -14.53 2.84
N LYS A 111 3.04 -15.08 2.09
CA LYS A 111 4.42 -15.33 2.53
C LYS A 111 5.18 -14.04 2.86
N GLN A 112 4.85 -12.94 2.21
CA GLN A 112 5.44 -11.62 2.47
C GLN A 112 4.68 -10.82 3.54
N ASN A 113 3.69 -11.43 4.22
CA ASN A 113 2.83 -10.78 5.21
C ASN A 113 2.12 -9.51 4.67
N VAL A 114 1.72 -9.52 3.40
CA VAL A 114 0.97 -8.44 2.78
C VAL A 114 -0.51 -8.58 3.11
N VAL A 115 -1.11 -7.53 3.64
CA VAL A 115 -2.56 -7.46 3.87
C VAL A 115 -3.27 -7.26 2.54
N ILE A 116 -4.21 -8.13 2.18
CA ILE A 116 -4.88 -8.10 0.88
C ILE A 116 -6.34 -7.68 1.05
N PHE A 117 -6.72 -6.61 0.35
CA PHE A 117 -8.09 -6.15 0.21
C PHE A 117 -8.56 -6.37 -1.23
N GLN A 118 -9.41 -7.36 -1.44
CA GLN A 118 -9.91 -7.68 -2.77
C GLN A 118 -11.34 -7.17 -2.96
N PHE A 119 -11.56 -6.35 -3.99
CA PHE A 119 -12.87 -5.78 -4.33
C PHE A 119 -13.28 -6.18 -5.74
N LYS A 120 -14.50 -6.64 -5.93
CA LYS A 120 -15.03 -6.89 -7.29
C LYS A 120 -15.25 -5.56 -8.00
N VAL A 121 -14.75 -5.42 -9.21
CA VAL A 121 -15.08 -4.30 -10.08
C VAL A 121 -16.51 -4.51 -10.58
N GLY A 122 -17.42 -3.58 -10.27
CA GLY A 122 -18.80 -3.56 -10.79
C GLY A 122 -19.90 -4.18 -9.91
N LYS A 123 -19.58 -4.81 -8.81
CA LYS A 123 -20.56 -5.25 -7.79
C LYS A 123 -19.91 -5.11 -6.42
N GLY A 124 -20.56 -4.52 -5.47
CA GLY A 124 -20.14 -4.17 -4.12
C GLY A 124 -18.94 -4.91 -3.47
N PRO A 125 -18.54 -4.56 -2.27
CA PRO A 125 -17.34 -5.09 -1.65
C PRO A 125 -17.44 -6.61 -1.52
N VAL A 126 -16.42 -7.32 -1.98
CA VAL A 126 -16.18 -8.69 -1.51
C VAL A 126 -15.49 -8.51 -0.17
N LEU A 127 -16.09 -9.04 0.88
CA LEU A 127 -15.42 -9.12 2.18
C LEU A 127 -14.03 -9.71 1.99
N PRO A 128 -13.00 -9.15 2.63
CA PRO A 128 -11.69 -9.77 2.62
C PRO A 128 -11.87 -11.21 3.09
N SER A 129 -11.44 -12.16 2.26
CA SER A 129 -11.39 -13.55 2.71
C SER A 129 -10.59 -13.60 4.01
N ALA A 130 -11.01 -14.38 4.97
CA ALA A 130 -10.57 -14.40 6.36
C ALA A 130 -9.07 -14.70 6.61
N PHE A 131 -8.23 -14.52 5.61
CA PHE A 131 -6.78 -14.68 5.70
C PHE A 131 -6.10 -13.32 5.92
N LEU A 132 -6.19 -12.86 7.13
CA LEU A 132 -5.29 -11.83 7.63
C LEU A 132 -4.03 -12.52 8.16
N PRO A 133 -2.85 -11.98 7.85
CA PRO A 133 -1.65 -12.50 8.46
C PRO A 133 -1.79 -12.36 9.98
N VAL A 134 -1.61 -13.45 10.69
CA VAL A 134 -1.72 -13.56 12.16
C VAL A 134 -0.87 -12.49 12.88
N ASN A 135 0.09 -11.90 12.18
CA ASN A 135 1.03 -10.92 12.71
C ASN A 135 0.69 -9.45 12.47
N ALA A 136 -0.42 -9.11 11.81
CA ALA A 136 -0.75 -7.69 11.56
C ALA A 136 -1.24 -6.94 12.80
N GLY A 137 -1.42 -7.61 13.95
CA GLY A 137 -1.84 -6.98 15.19
C GLY A 137 -3.22 -6.32 15.14
N ILE A 138 -4.04 -6.68 14.13
CA ILE A 138 -5.39 -6.16 13.96
C ILE A 138 -6.36 -7.25 14.43
N PRO A 139 -7.08 -7.07 15.50
CA PRO A 139 -8.17 -7.95 15.84
C PRO A 139 -9.32 -7.70 14.83
N PHE A 140 -9.40 -8.53 13.79
CA PHE A 140 -10.46 -8.43 12.78
C PHE A 140 -11.79 -9.04 13.23
N ASN A 141 -11.89 -9.46 14.46
CA ASN A 141 -13.03 -10.20 14.98
C ASN A 141 -14.11 -9.34 15.65
N THR A 142 -14.25 -8.07 15.29
CA THR A 142 -15.22 -7.18 15.95
C THR A 142 -16.26 -6.53 15.02
N TYR A 143 -16.53 -7.11 13.86
CA TYR A 143 -17.74 -6.74 13.12
C TYR A 143 -18.69 -7.93 13.12
N PRO A 144 -19.81 -7.87 13.81
CA PRO A 144 -20.89 -8.83 13.63
C PRO A 144 -21.38 -8.72 12.16
N GLU A 145 -21.59 -9.85 11.51
CA GLU A 145 -22.11 -9.97 10.14
C GLU A 145 -23.43 -9.20 9.90
N SER A 146 -24.08 -8.75 10.95
CA SER A 146 -25.39 -8.08 10.94
C SER A 146 -25.33 -6.57 10.67
N GLN A 147 -24.17 -5.95 10.44
CA GLN A 147 -24.04 -4.49 10.24
C GLN A 147 -23.45 -4.10 8.87
N ILE A 148 -23.54 -4.95 7.89
CA ILE A 148 -23.18 -4.62 6.52
C ILE A 148 -24.46 -4.40 5.74
N PRO A 149 -24.76 -3.16 5.29
CA PRO A 149 -25.91 -2.88 4.44
C PRO A 149 -25.79 -3.51 3.05
#